data_acdeffa79946cc722ebaf9f779df8827
#
_entry.id   acdeffa79946cc722ebaf9f779df8827
#
_cell.length_a   1.000
_cell.length_b   1.000
_cell.length_c   1.000
_cell.angle_alpha   90.00
_cell.angle_beta   90.00
_cell.angle_gamma   90.00
#
_symmetry.space_group_name_H-M   'P 1'
#
loop_
_entity.id
_entity.type
_entity.pdbx_description
1 polymer ?
#
loop_
_entity_poly.entity_id
_entity_poly.type
_entity_poly.pdbx_seq_one_letter_code
_entity_poly.pdbx_strand_id
1 'polypeptide(L)'
;RIALLGTATDDGVATVVMAQLLHLESDAPDQEIGLYINSPRGPAPARTARYATLQCVRCDGSTICRGQAASAAAVLLAAGTPGKRFVLEHSRVLLHQPSGGGEGTISDLSIQAEEILRIRSETEEVLARHTGQTVERLRTDTDRDLVLTARQAVEYGVADAVVTSRKLAAAA
;
A
#
# COMPACT_ATOMS: atom_id res chain seq x y z
N ARG A 1 -0.36 3.57 -19.40
CA ARG A 1 -0.25 4.49 -18.25
C ARG A 1 0.02 3.69 -16.99
N ILE A 2 1.30 3.38 -16.76
CA ILE A 2 1.75 2.53 -15.66
C ILE A 2 2.78 3.27 -14.83
N ALA A 3 2.56 3.33 -13.53
CA ALA A 3 3.55 3.69 -12.53
C ALA A 3 4.09 2.40 -11.88
N LEU A 4 5.37 2.37 -11.56
CA LEU A 4 6.05 1.20 -10.98
C LEU A 4 6.57 1.48 -9.58
N LEU A 5 6.23 0.58 -8.65
CA LEU A 5 6.86 0.45 -7.35
C LEU A 5 7.52 -0.93 -7.28
N GLY A 6 8.77 -1.05 -7.73
CA GLY A 6 9.47 -2.32 -7.97
C GLY A 6 10.56 -2.67 -6.98
N THR A 7 10.76 -1.89 -5.92
CA THR A 7 11.82 -2.07 -4.93
C THR A 7 11.36 -1.66 -3.52
N ALA A 8 12.23 -1.81 -2.52
CA ALA A 8 11.97 -1.32 -1.17
C ALA A 8 11.66 0.18 -1.18
N THR A 9 10.74 0.60 -0.33
CA THR A 9 10.22 1.96 -0.32
C THR A 9 11.04 2.86 0.59
N ASP A 10 12.03 3.56 0.04
CA ASP A 10 12.71 4.69 0.67
C ASP A 10 12.14 6.04 0.19
N ASP A 11 12.72 7.15 0.63
CA ASP A 11 12.27 8.51 0.26
C ASP A 11 12.51 8.81 -1.22
N GLY A 12 13.58 8.29 -1.81
CA GLY A 12 13.88 8.43 -3.24
C GLY A 12 12.85 7.71 -4.11
N VAL A 13 12.55 6.47 -3.78
CA VAL A 13 11.51 5.68 -4.45
C VAL A 13 10.13 6.32 -4.27
N ALA A 14 9.84 6.87 -3.08
CA ALA A 14 8.60 7.61 -2.84
C ALA A 14 8.47 8.78 -3.81
N THR A 15 9.50 9.59 -3.93
CA THR A 15 9.54 10.75 -4.83
C THR A 15 9.33 10.35 -6.28
N VAL A 16 9.97 9.27 -6.74
CA VAL A 16 9.80 8.77 -8.12
C VAL A 16 8.37 8.30 -8.38
N VAL A 17 7.75 7.57 -7.44
CA VAL A 17 6.35 7.12 -7.60
C VAL A 17 5.39 8.32 -7.65
N MET A 18 5.57 9.30 -6.77
CA MET A 18 4.77 10.53 -6.78
C MET A 18 4.92 11.28 -8.11
N ALA A 19 6.15 11.44 -8.61
CA ALA A 19 6.42 12.11 -9.88
C ALA A 19 5.76 11.37 -11.06
N GLN A 20 5.79 10.02 -11.08
CA GLN A 20 5.10 9.23 -12.09
C GLN A 20 3.58 9.46 -12.05
N LEU A 21 2.96 9.44 -10.87
CA LEU A 21 1.51 9.64 -10.73
C LEU A 21 1.10 11.03 -11.22
N LEU A 22 1.79 12.09 -10.77
CA LEU A 22 1.51 13.47 -11.15
C LEU A 22 1.74 13.73 -12.65
N HIS A 23 2.82 13.15 -13.21
CA HIS A 23 3.09 13.26 -14.65
C HIS A 23 2.00 12.59 -15.47
N LEU A 24 1.62 11.37 -15.11
CA LEU A 24 0.55 10.65 -15.82
C LEU A 24 -0.80 11.35 -15.69
N GLU A 25 -1.13 11.91 -14.54
CA GLU A 25 -2.33 12.73 -14.38
C GLU A 25 -2.30 13.96 -15.28
N SER A 26 -1.18 14.71 -15.26
CA SER A 26 -1.04 15.92 -16.09
C SER A 26 -1.15 15.64 -17.59
N ASP A 27 -0.66 14.48 -18.04
CA ASP A 27 -0.72 14.07 -19.45
C ASP A 27 -2.15 13.73 -19.92
N ALA A 28 -2.94 13.05 -19.09
CA ALA A 28 -4.34 12.72 -19.38
C ALA A 28 -5.15 12.49 -18.10
N PRO A 29 -5.76 13.55 -17.53
CA PRO A 29 -6.38 13.53 -16.21
C PRO A 29 -7.61 12.62 -16.09
N ASP A 30 -8.23 12.25 -17.19
CA ASP A 30 -9.43 11.40 -17.22
C ASP A 30 -9.12 9.91 -17.48
N GLN A 31 -7.84 9.57 -17.68
CA GLN A 31 -7.43 8.20 -17.96
C GLN A 31 -6.84 7.51 -16.73
N GLU A 32 -7.30 6.29 -16.49
CA GLU A 32 -6.82 5.43 -15.38
C GLU A 32 -5.29 5.28 -15.36
N ILE A 33 -4.73 5.29 -14.17
CA ILE A 33 -3.32 5.00 -13.89
C ILE A 33 -3.22 3.65 -13.19
N GLY A 34 -2.41 2.72 -13.76
CA GLY A 34 -2.10 1.45 -13.13
C GLY A 34 -0.83 1.56 -12.27
N LEU A 35 -0.94 1.38 -10.96
CA LEU A 35 0.20 1.27 -10.06
C LEU A 35 0.59 -0.21 -9.87
N TYR A 36 1.71 -0.61 -10.44
CA TYR A 36 2.24 -1.97 -10.36
C TYR A 36 3.20 -2.08 -9.19
N ILE A 37 2.91 -3.02 -8.28
CA ILE A 37 3.58 -3.14 -6.99
C ILE A 37 4.31 -4.47 -6.89
N ASN A 38 5.62 -4.40 -6.64
CA ASN A 38 6.45 -5.51 -6.19
C ASN A 38 7.48 -4.96 -5.21
N SER A 39 7.07 -4.72 -3.97
CA SER A 39 7.88 -4.00 -3.00
C SER A 39 7.94 -4.75 -1.67
N PRO A 40 9.15 -5.10 -1.22
CA PRO A 40 9.37 -5.58 0.13
C PRO A 40 9.24 -4.43 1.14
N ARG A 41 9.39 -4.76 2.43
CA ARG A 41 9.37 -3.78 3.53
C ARG A 41 10.35 -2.63 3.31
N GLY A 42 9.90 -1.40 3.61
CA GLY A 42 10.72 -0.20 3.59
C GLY A 42 10.42 0.71 4.79
N PRO A 43 11.26 1.74 5.05
CA PRO A 43 11.11 2.65 6.19
C PRO A 43 9.77 3.42 6.18
N ALA A 44 9.29 3.74 7.38
CA ALA A 44 7.96 4.29 7.61
C ALA A 44 7.71 5.72 7.06
N PRO A 45 8.66 6.69 7.11
CA PRO A 45 8.37 8.09 6.78
C PRO A 45 7.85 8.33 5.36
N ALA A 46 8.37 7.58 4.38
CA ALA A 46 7.98 7.72 2.97
C ALA A 46 6.54 7.28 2.63
N ARG A 47 5.78 6.77 3.59
CA ARG A 47 4.44 6.18 3.40
C ARG A 47 3.37 7.22 3.08
N THR A 48 3.30 8.27 3.89
CA THR A 48 2.21 9.25 3.89
C THR A 48 2.13 10.01 2.57
N ALA A 49 3.26 10.45 2.04
CA ALA A 49 3.31 11.24 0.81
C ALA A 49 2.76 10.47 -0.41
N ARG A 50 3.11 9.20 -0.56
CA ARG A 50 2.63 8.35 -1.66
C ARG A 50 1.14 8.05 -1.56
N TYR A 51 0.67 7.73 -0.36
CA TYR A 51 -0.75 7.53 -0.10
C TYR A 51 -1.54 8.80 -0.44
N ALA A 52 -1.11 9.95 0.10
CA ALA A 52 -1.74 11.24 -0.18
C ALA A 52 -1.75 11.56 -1.67
N THR A 53 -0.64 11.32 -2.39
CA THR A 53 -0.58 11.57 -3.84
C THR A 53 -1.53 10.64 -4.60
N LEU A 54 -1.57 9.34 -4.29
CA LEU A 54 -2.50 8.41 -4.92
C LEU A 54 -3.98 8.80 -4.68
N GLN A 55 -4.30 9.35 -3.51
CA GLN A 55 -5.65 9.84 -3.20
C GLN A 55 -5.95 11.22 -3.80
N CYS A 56 -4.92 11.97 -4.19
CA CYS A 56 -5.06 13.34 -4.72
C CYS A 56 -5.27 13.37 -6.25
N VAL A 57 -4.76 12.38 -6.98
CA VAL A 57 -4.97 12.28 -8.42
C VAL A 57 -6.46 12.10 -8.73
N ARG A 58 -6.95 12.78 -9.78
CA ARG A 58 -8.39 12.82 -10.14
C ARG A 58 -8.86 11.56 -10.83
N CYS A 59 -7.97 10.93 -11.60
CA CYS A 59 -8.30 9.70 -12.32
C CYS A 59 -8.30 8.50 -11.38
N ASP A 60 -9.01 7.44 -11.79
CA ASP A 60 -8.97 6.17 -11.10
C ASP A 60 -7.54 5.60 -11.06
N GLY A 61 -7.15 5.14 -9.88
CA GLY A 61 -5.90 4.44 -9.66
C GLY A 61 -6.11 2.94 -9.50
N SER A 62 -5.82 2.13 -10.51
CA SER A 62 -5.79 0.68 -10.32
C SER A 62 -4.48 0.25 -9.68
N THR A 63 -4.54 -0.70 -8.75
CA THR A 63 -3.36 -1.21 -8.06
C THR A 63 -3.20 -2.71 -8.30
N ILE A 64 -1.97 -3.16 -8.59
CA ILE A 64 -1.71 -4.54 -8.97
C ILE A 64 -0.46 -5.06 -8.26
N CYS A 65 -0.65 -5.96 -7.30
CA CYS A 65 0.47 -6.67 -6.67
C CYS A 65 1.00 -7.78 -7.58
N ARG A 66 2.29 -7.72 -7.95
CA ARG A 66 2.95 -8.62 -8.89
C ARG A 66 4.05 -9.48 -8.28
N GLY A 67 3.99 -9.75 -7.03
CA GLY A 67 4.95 -10.56 -6.27
C GLY A 67 4.77 -10.33 -4.79
N GLN A 68 5.13 -9.14 -4.31
CA GLN A 68 4.94 -8.79 -2.91
C GLN A 68 4.49 -7.35 -2.76
N ALA A 69 3.52 -7.13 -1.86
CA ALA A 69 3.18 -5.82 -1.35
C ALA A 69 3.31 -5.85 0.18
N ALA A 70 4.37 -5.25 0.72
CA ALA A 70 4.65 -5.29 2.15
C ALA A 70 4.62 -3.90 2.79
N SER A 71 4.05 -3.78 3.98
CA SER A 71 4.04 -2.55 4.78
C SER A 71 3.38 -1.37 4.04
N ALA A 72 4.12 -0.30 3.76
CA ALA A 72 3.64 0.86 3.00
C ALA A 72 3.08 0.48 1.61
N ALA A 73 3.67 -0.51 0.94
CA ALA A 73 3.21 -0.98 -0.36
C ALA A 73 1.86 -1.71 -0.26
N ALA A 74 1.57 -2.40 0.85
CA ALA A 74 0.27 -3.01 1.10
C ALA A 74 -0.82 -1.96 1.34
N VAL A 75 -0.48 -0.85 2.01
CA VAL A 75 -1.38 0.30 2.16
C VAL A 75 -1.71 0.92 0.80
N LEU A 76 -0.71 1.08 -0.08
CA LEU A 76 -0.94 1.58 -1.44
C LEU A 76 -1.80 0.62 -2.28
N LEU A 77 -1.60 -0.69 -2.14
CA LEU A 77 -2.44 -1.69 -2.79
C LEU A 77 -3.90 -1.53 -2.37
N ALA A 78 -4.15 -1.44 -1.05
CA ALA A 78 -5.49 -1.28 -0.50
C ALA A 78 -6.14 0.06 -0.91
N ALA A 79 -5.32 1.11 -1.11
CA ALA A 79 -5.76 2.47 -1.41
C ALA A 79 -6.12 2.71 -2.89
N GLY A 80 -6.03 1.70 -3.74
CA GLY A 80 -6.53 1.77 -5.12
C GLY A 80 -8.04 2.01 -5.19
N THR A 81 -8.52 2.46 -6.35
CA THR A 81 -9.95 2.64 -6.59
C THR A 81 -10.71 1.33 -6.34
N PRO A 82 -11.80 1.34 -5.54
CA PRO A 82 -12.59 0.14 -5.26
C PRO A 82 -13.03 -0.58 -6.55
N GLY A 83 -12.87 -1.90 -6.58
CA GLY A 83 -13.09 -2.74 -7.76
C GLY A 83 -11.90 -2.82 -8.71
N LYS A 84 -10.82 -2.05 -8.47
CA LYS A 84 -9.62 -1.97 -9.32
C LYS A 84 -8.33 -2.32 -8.58
N ARG A 85 -8.43 -3.10 -7.50
CA ARG A 85 -7.30 -3.57 -6.69
C ARG A 85 -7.07 -5.05 -6.95
N PHE A 86 -5.91 -5.38 -7.51
CA PHE A 86 -5.63 -6.72 -8.02
C PHE A 86 -4.39 -7.34 -7.36
N VAL A 87 -4.40 -8.66 -7.21
CA VAL A 87 -3.24 -9.45 -6.80
C VAL A 87 -3.03 -10.59 -7.78
N LEU A 88 -1.79 -10.87 -8.20
CA LEU A 88 -1.50 -12.06 -8.99
C LEU A 88 -1.54 -13.30 -8.08
N GLU A 89 -1.88 -14.46 -8.65
CA GLU A 89 -2.17 -15.71 -7.95
C GLU A 89 -1.09 -16.14 -6.93
N HIS A 90 0.17 -15.92 -7.26
CA HIS A 90 1.32 -16.30 -6.40
C HIS A 90 1.90 -15.13 -5.61
N SER A 91 1.23 -13.98 -5.64
CA SER A 91 1.64 -12.82 -4.85
C SER A 91 1.26 -12.98 -3.39
N ARG A 92 1.94 -12.21 -2.55
CA ARG A 92 1.65 -12.12 -1.12
C ARG A 92 1.56 -10.68 -0.67
N VAL A 93 0.72 -10.43 0.32
CA VAL A 93 0.58 -9.14 0.97
C VAL A 93 1.01 -9.29 2.42
N LEU A 94 1.77 -8.32 2.93
CA LEU A 94 2.23 -8.33 4.32
C LEU A 94 1.82 -7.02 4.99
N LEU A 95 1.01 -7.14 6.02
CA LEU A 95 0.61 -6.05 6.92
C LEU A 95 1.32 -6.22 8.26
N HIS A 96 1.76 -5.12 8.85
CA HIS A 96 2.34 -5.10 10.19
C HIS A 96 2.32 -3.68 10.75
N GLN A 97 2.42 -3.56 12.07
CA GLN A 97 2.58 -2.26 12.73
C GLN A 97 3.88 -1.56 12.30
N PRO A 98 3.96 -0.23 12.36
CA PRO A 98 5.20 0.49 12.14
C PRO A 98 6.28 0.00 13.11
N SER A 99 7.47 -0.23 12.59
CA SER A 99 8.66 -0.47 13.40
C SER A 99 9.57 0.75 13.30
N GLY A 100 10.16 1.12 14.41
CA GLY A 100 11.11 2.21 14.49
C GLY A 100 12.01 2.03 15.69
N GLY A 101 13.10 2.72 15.71
CA GLY A 101 14.00 2.88 16.85
C GLY A 101 14.46 4.32 16.89
N GLY A 102 15.03 4.74 18.00
CA GLY A 102 15.54 6.08 18.16
C GLY A 102 16.79 6.09 19.03
N GLU A 103 17.55 7.16 18.88
CA GLU A 103 18.68 7.50 19.74
C GLU A 103 18.50 8.93 20.25
N GLY A 104 19.01 9.20 21.42
CA GLY A 104 18.95 10.52 22.03
C GLY A 104 18.68 10.48 23.52
N THR A 105 18.24 11.59 24.08
CA THR A 105 17.81 11.70 25.48
C THR A 105 16.49 10.98 25.71
N ILE A 106 16.12 10.73 26.98
CA ILE A 106 14.82 10.13 27.32
C ILE A 106 13.67 10.95 26.73
N SER A 107 13.78 12.26 26.74
CA SER A 107 12.76 13.15 26.16
C SER A 107 12.64 12.99 24.65
N ASP A 108 13.76 12.85 23.92
CA ASP A 108 13.76 12.62 22.48
C ASP A 108 13.12 11.26 22.14
N LEU A 109 13.45 10.22 22.90
CA LEU A 109 12.88 8.89 22.73
C LEU A 109 11.37 8.86 22.98
N SER A 110 10.88 9.64 23.97
CA SER A 110 9.44 9.78 24.25
C SER A 110 8.71 10.39 23.07
N ILE A 111 9.22 11.50 22.52
CA ILE A 111 8.64 12.15 21.33
C ILE A 111 8.62 11.20 20.13
N GLN A 112 9.69 10.45 19.90
CA GLN A 112 9.75 9.47 18.82
C GLN A 112 8.73 8.33 18.99
N ALA A 113 8.57 7.85 20.23
CA ALA A 113 7.58 6.82 20.56
C ALA A 113 6.15 7.31 20.32
N GLU A 114 5.82 8.52 20.73
CA GLU A 114 4.51 9.14 20.49
C GLU A 114 4.24 9.28 18.99
N GLU A 115 5.22 9.71 18.19
CA GLU A 115 5.08 9.82 16.75
C GLU A 115 4.86 8.45 16.08
N ILE A 116 5.56 7.39 16.51
CA ILE A 116 5.34 6.04 16.00
C ILE A 116 3.90 5.56 16.31
N LEU A 117 3.39 5.83 17.51
CA LEU A 117 2.02 5.51 17.90
C LEU A 117 1.00 6.27 17.05
N ARG A 118 1.25 7.55 16.77
CA ARG A 118 0.41 8.37 15.89
C ARG A 118 0.37 7.79 14.47
N ILE A 119 1.54 7.46 13.89
CA ILE A 119 1.64 6.83 12.57
C ILE A 119 0.93 5.47 12.53
N ARG A 120 1.01 4.69 13.62
CA ARG A 120 0.28 3.43 13.75
C ARG A 120 -1.22 3.65 13.66
N SER A 121 -1.77 4.56 14.46
CA SER A 121 -3.21 4.85 14.46
C SER A 121 -3.69 5.33 13.08
N GLU A 122 -3.00 6.27 12.46
CA GLU A 122 -3.33 6.73 11.11
C GLU A 122 -3.31 5.61 10.06
N THR A 123 -2.34 4.69 10.18
CA THR A 123 -2.25 3.55 9.26
C THR A 123 -3.42 2.58 9.43
N GLU A 124 -3.79 2.30 10.69
CA GLU A 124 -4.94 1.44 11.02
C GLU A 124 -6.24 2.06 10.50
N GLU A 125 -6.43 3.39 10.65
CA GLU A 125 -7.60 4.11 10.14
C GLU A 125 -7.66 4.11 8.60
N VAL A 126 -6.54 4.33 7.92
CA VAL A 126 -6.44 4.26 6.46
C VAL A 126 -6.78 2.85 5.98
N LEU A 127 -6.20 1.81 6.58
CA LEU A 127 -6.50 0.43 6.22
C LEU A 127 -7.96 0.08 6.49
N ALA A 128 -8.54 0.51 7.63
CA ALA A 128 -9.96 0.28 7.94
C ALA A 128 -10.87 0.84 6.86
N ARG A 129 -10.60 2.06 6.40
CA ARG A 129 -11.36 2.73 5.34
C ARG A 129 -11.35 1.93 4.02
N HIS A 130 -10.23 1.35 3.66
CA HIS A 130 -10.06 0.68 2.37
C HIS A 130 -10.38 -0.81 2.39
N THR A 131 -10.24 -1.48 3.55
CA THR A 131 -10.45 -2.93 3.67
C THR A 131 -11.85 -3.30 4.20
N GLY A 132 -12.53 -2.36 4.83
CA GLY A 132 -13.78 -2.63 5.55
C GLY A 132 -13.58 -3.35 6.90
N GLN A 133 -12.34 -3.56 7.34
CA GLN A 133 -12.04 -4.11 8.66
C GLN A 133 -12.18 -3.03 9.74
N THR A 134 -12.43 -3.43 10.99
CA THR A 134 -12.41 -2.48 12.11
C THR A 134 -10.98 -2.14 12.52
N VAL A 135 -10.78 -0.95 13.10
CA VAL A 135 -9.47 -0.51 13.60
C VAL A 135 -8.94 -1.48 14.67
N GLU A 136 -9.82 -1.99 15.54
CA GLU A 136 -9.48 -2.93 16.61
C GLU A 136 -8.97 -4.26 16.05
N ARG A 137 -9.62 -4.75 14.99
CA ARG A 137 -9.18 -5.96 14.30
C ARG A 137 -7.83 -5.75 13.63
N LEU A 138 -7.67 -4.66 12.90
CA LEU A 138 -6.39 -4.30 12.26
C LEU A 138 -5.27 -4.19 13.28
N ARG A 139 -5.52 -3.53 14.42
CA ARG A 139 -4.55 -3.41 15.53
C ARG A 139 -4.11 -4.76 16.06
N THR A 140 -5.03 -5.68 16.22
CA THR A 140 -4.75 -7.05 16.69
C THR A 140 -4.00 -7.85 15.65
N ASP A 141 -4.50 -7.87 14.43
CA ASP A 141 -3.97 -8.70 13.34
C ASP A 141 -2.58 -8.24 12.87
N THR A 142 -2.29 -6.92 12.96
CA THR A 142 -1.00 -6.34 12.53
C THR A 142 0.01 -6.14 13.67
N ASP A 143 -0.29 -6.60 14.88
CA ASP A 143 0.67 -6.55 16.00
C ASP A 143 1.96 -7.31 15.67
N ARG A 144 1.84 -8.37 14.90
CA ARG A 144 2.92 -9.10 14.26
C ARG A 144 2.71 -9.13 12.75
N ASP A 145 3.66 -9.71 12.03
CA ASP A 145 3.57 -9.84 10.57
C ASP A 145 2.35 -10.68 10.17
N LEU A 146 1.33 -10.06 9.60
CA LEU A 146 0.19 -10.71 8.97
C LEU A 146 0.52 -10.93 7.49
N VAL A 147 0.83 -12.17 7.12
CA VAL A 147 1.13 -12.55 5.74
C VAL A 147 -0.10 -13.18 5.10
N LEU A 148 -0.58 -12.56 4.03
CA LEU A 148 -1.76 -12.98 3.28
C LEU A 148 -1.35 -13.53 1.91
N THR A 149 -1.87 -14.68 1.54
CA THR A 149 -1.88 -15.18 0.16
C THR A 149 -2.78 -14.31 -0.69
N ALA A 150 -2.75 -14.45 -2.02
CA ALA A 150 -3.59 -13.68 -2.93
C ALA A 150 -5.10 -13.82 -2.59
N ARG A 151 -5.59 -15.02 -2.27
CA ARG A 151 -6.99 -15.23 -1.87
C ARG A 151 -7.32 -14.57 -0.53
N GLN A 152 -6.46 -14.76 0.47
CA GLN A 152 -6.65 -14.14 1.78
C GLN A 152 -6.61 -12.60 1.71
N ALA A 153 -5.82 -12.02 0.79
CA ALA A 153 -5.80 -10.57 0.58
C ALA A 153 -7.14 -10.04 0.05
N VAL A 154 -7.82 -10.81 -0.81
CA VAL A 154 -9.18 -10.48 -1.27
C VAL A 154 -10.21 -10.68 -0.14
N GLU A 155 -10.16 -11.80 0.57
CA GLU A 155 -11.05 -12.08 1.70
C GLU A 155 -10.91 -11.05 2.84
N TYR A 156 -9.70 -10.55 3.04
CA TYR A 156 -9.40 -9.51 4.03
C TYR A 156 -9.80 -8.10 3.57
N GLY A 157 -10.04 -7.92 2.27
CA GLY A 157 -10.45 -6.64 1.67
C GLY A 157 -9.29 -5.75 1.23
N VAL A 158 -8.05 -6.22 1.25
CA VAL A 158 -6.88 -5.45 0.75
C VAL A 158 -6.89 -5.37 -0.79
N ALA A 159 -7.49 -6.34 -1.45
CA ALA A 159 -7.66 -6.37 -2.90
C ALA A 159 -9.08 -6.79 -3.27
N ASP A 160 -9.47 -6.57 -4.52
CA ASP A 160 -10.80 -6.88 -5.02
C ASP A 160 -10.85 -8.21 -5.79
N ALA A 161 -9.75 -8.58 -6.47
CA ALA A 161 -9.70 -9.81 -7.25
C ALA A 161 -8.28 -10.40 -7.39
N VAL A 162 -8.25 -11.73 -7.55
CA VAL A 162 -7.03 -12.46 -7.94
C VAL A 162 -6.98 -12.56 -9.47
N VAL A 163 -5.86 -12.15 -10.05
CA VAL A 163 -5.61 -12.31 -11.49
C VAL A 163 -4.71 -13.52 -11.72
N THR A 164 -5.21 -14.53 -12.42
CA THR A 164 -4.48 -15.77 -12.70
C THR A 164 -3.65 -15.67 -13.97
N SER A 165 -4.30 -15.52 -15.13
CA SER A 165 -3.62 -15.39 -16.42
C SER A 165 -4.45 -14.61 -17.43
N ARG A 166 -3.82 -13.69 -18.16
CA ARG A 166 -4.48 -13.02 -19.28
C ARG A 166 -4.76 -13.97 -20.46
N LYS A 167 -4.01 -15.07 -20.58
CA LYS A 167 -4.20 -16.05 -21.64
C LYS A 167 -5.43 -16.94 -21.41
N LEU A 168 -5.80 -17.20 -20.13
CA LEU A 168 -6.97 -17.99 -19.79
C LEU A 168 -8.28 -17.19 -19.90
N ALA A 169 -8.25 -15.89 -19.69
CA ALA A 169 -9.43 -15.02 -19.83
C ALA A 169 -9.86 -14.81 -21.30
N ALA A 170 -8.97 -15.04 -22.26
CA ALA A 170 -9.28 -14.94 -23.70
C ALA A 170 -9.87 -16.25 -24.28
N ALA A 171 -9.95 -17.33 -23.50
CA ALA A 171 -10.46 -18.65 -23.92
C ALA A 171 -11.83 -19.00 -23.31
N ALA A 172 -12.43 -18.10 -22.57
CA ALA A 172 -13.77 -18.20 -21.99
C ALA A 172 -14.72 -17.16 -22.61
#